data_dcd285116671fa16f0996a99f4bf9ce5
#
_entry.id   dcd285116671fa16f0996a99f4bf9ce5
#
_cell.length_a   1.000
_cell.length_b   1.000
_cell.length_c   1.000
_cell.angle_alpha   90.00
_cell.angle_beta   90.00
_cell.angle_gamma   90.00
#
_symmetry.space_group_name_H-M   'P 1'
#
loop_
_entity.id
_entity.type
_entity.pdbx_description
1 polymer ?
#
loop_
_entity_poly.entity_id
_entity_poly.type
_entity_poly.pdbx_seq_one_letter_code
_entity_poly.pdbx_strand_id
1 'polypeptide(L)'
;MLPESSLSFLKRLLDSPGPSGFESIPARVWREEAKTFATDVRGDVAGNSLAEVNPKGSPTIMLDGHIDEIGLIVQYIDDEGFAHVGPIGGWDPQVLVGQRIRLLGRDGDVFGVIGKKPIHLMKNDDREKASKMSDLWVDIGAANKAEAEERLQVGDPGVIDSRAMDFPNKRLVSRSIDDRIGAFTALEALRRYAKNPGKARVVAVASTQEEIAWHGGGALICAACLNPKMAIVIDVTHASDSPGMEKKELGDHKLGSGPVLTRGALINPVVFSLLRTAAEKKKIPFTINAAGRDTSTNADAIHIAREGVATALVSIPNRYMHSPNEMVSLEDVERTAELIAEVCREVGERTDFTAR
;
A
#
# COMPACT_ATOMS: atom_id res chain seq x y z
N MET A 1 -5.62 -20.38 -6.28
CA MET A 1 -5.44 -19.28 -7.27
C MET A 1 -6.55 -18.26 -7.08
N LEU A 2 -6.18 -16.98 -7.06
CA LEU A 2 -7.18 -15.91 -7.00
C LEU A 2 -8.16 -16.05 -8.18
N PRO A 3 -9.48 -15.86 -7.98
CA PRO A 3 -10.45 -15.85 -9.06
C PRO A 3 -10.15 -14.74 -10.08
N GLU A 4 -10.56 -14.95 -11.34
CA GLU A 4 -10.36 -13.96 -12.41
C GLU A 4 -11.00 -12.60 -12.07
N SER A 5 -12.17 -12.61 -11.41
CA SER A 5 -12.82 -11.39 -10.94
C SER A 5 -11.98 -10.62 -9.92
N SER A 6 -11.33 -11.33 -8.98
CA SER A 6 -10.44 -10.71 -8.01
C SER A 6 -9.17 -10.14 -8.67
N LEU A 7 -8.60 -10.84 -9.67
CA LEU A 7 -7.46 -10.34 -10.44
C LEU A 7 -7.81 -9.10 -11.26
N SER A 8 -8.99 -9.10 -11.90
CA SER A 8 -9.49 -7.93 -12.62
C SER A 8 -9.69 -6.72 -11.70
N PHE A 9 -10.25 -6.94 -10.51
CA PHE A 9 -10.37 -5.89 -9.50
C PHE A 9 -9.00 -5.38 -9.05
N LEU A 10 -8.04 -6.28 -8.74
CA LEU A 10 -6.68 -5.90 -8.34
C LEU A 10 -6.02 -4.98 -9.37
N LYS A 11 -6.06 -5.36 -10.66
CA LYS A 11 -5.48 -4.55 -11.74
C LYS A 11 -6.16 -3.17 -11.87
N ARG A 12 -7.49 -3.10 -11.78
CA ARG A 12 -8.20 -1.81 -11.77
C ARG A 12 -7.80 -0.94 -10.58
N LEU A 13 -7.59 -1.55 -9.40
CA LEU A 13 -7.17 -0.84 -8.20
C LEU A 13 -5.75 -0.28 -8.37
N LEU A 14 -4.82 -1.11 -8.86
CA LEU A 14 -3.43 -0.71 -9.11
C LEU A 14 -3.31 0.37 -10.20
N ASP A 15 -4.11 0.30 -11.27
CA ASP A 15 -4.10 1.27 -12.38
C ASP A 15 -4.76 2.62 -12.02
N SER A 16 -5.53 2.68 -10.93
CA SER A 16 -6.18 3.90 -10.46
C SER A 16 -5.14 4.89 -9.90
N PRO A 17 -5.07 6.14 -10.36
CA PRO A 17 -4.16 7.11 -9.77
C PRO A 17 -4.70 7.60 -8.43
N GLY A 18 -3.83 7.72 -7.44
CA GLY A 18 -4.21 8.19 -6.10
C GLY A 18 -3.00 8.32 -5.19
N PRO A 19 -2.14 9.34 -5.43
CA PRO A 19 -1.05 9.60 -4.49
C PRO A 19 -1.60 10.07 -3.15
N SER A 20 -0.79 9.94 -2.11
CA SER A 20 -1.15 10.33 -0.73
C SER A 20 -1.81 11.71 -0.66
N GLY A 21 -2.98 11.78 -0.03
CA GLY A 21 -3.83 12.96 0.06
C GLY A 21 -4.82 13.13 -1.11
N PHE A 22 -4.74 12.27 -2.14
CA PHE A 22 -5.57 12.35 -3.35
C PHE A 22 -6.19 10.99 -3.73
N GLU A 23 -6.55 10.17 -2.76
CA GLU A 23 -6.94 8.77 -2.89
C GLU A 23 -8.39 8.54 -3.36
N SER A 24 -9.13 9.58 -3.72
CA SER A 24 -10.57 9.48 -4.00
C SER A 24 -10.93 8.46 -5.10
N ILE A 25 -10.08 8.29 -6.10
CA ILE A 25 -10.29 7.36 -7.22
C ILE A 25 -10.11 5.91 -6.78
N PRO A 26 -8.96 5.47 -6.25
CA PRO A 26 -8.79 4.09 -5.78
C PRO A 26 -9.71 3.75 -4.62
N ALA A 27 -10.02 4.69 -3.72
CA ALA A 27 -10.99 4.50 -2.64
C ALA A 27 -12.40 4.18 -3.17
N ARG A 28 -12.84 4.84 -4.25
CA ARG A 28 -14.10 4.52 -4.92
C ARG A 28 -14.08 3.13 -5.53
N VAL A 29 -13.03 2.77 -6.27
CA VAL A 29 -12.87 1.45 -6.88
C VAL A 29 -12.92 0.34 -5.82
N TRP A 30 -12.25 0.54 -4.69
CA TRP A 30 -12.24 -0.41 -3.58
C TRP A 30 -13.63 -0.55 -2.94
N ARG A 31 -14.33 0.56 -2.68
CA ARG A 31 -15.69 0.52 -2.11
C ARG A 31 -16.71 -0.11 -3.05
N GLU A 32 -16.61 0.11 -4.36
CA GLU A 32 -17.47 -0.54 -5.36
C GLU A 32 -17.33 -2.06 -5.31
N GLU A 33 -16.11 -2.57 -5.21
CA GLU A 33 -15.85 -4.00 -5.07
C GLU A 33 -16.36 -4.54 -3.72
N ALA A 34 -16.13 -3.83 -2.63
CA ALA A 34 -16.57 -4.22 -1.29
C ALA A 34 -18.10 -4.38 -1.21
N LYS A 35 -18.87 -3.50 -1.86
CA LYS A 35 -20.36 -3.55 -1.90
C LYS A 35 -20.90 -4.85 -2.50
N THR A 36 -20.10 -5.61 -3.23
CA THR A 36 -20.57 -6.87 -3.84
C THR A 36 -20.78 -7.99 -2.82
N PHE A 37 -20.25 -7.86 -1.58
CA PHE A 37 -20.33 -8.93 -0.59
C PHE A 37 -20.36 -8.47 0.88
N ALA A 38 -19.87 -7.28 1.19
CA ALA A 38 -19.82 -6.77 2.56
C ALA A 38 -21.21 -6.35 3.06
N THR A 39 -21.42 -6.41 4.36
CA THR A 39 -22.69 -6.06 5.01
C THR A 39 -22.90 -4.54 5.06
N ASP A 40 -21.82 -3.79 5.28
CA ASP A 40 -21.81 -2.32 5.22
C ASP A 40 -20.51 -1.84 4.57
N VAL A 41 -20.60 -0.76 3.81
CA VAL A 41 -19.46 -0.11 3.14
C VAL A 41 -19.61 1.39 3.22
N ARG A 42 -18.61 2.07 3.77
CA ARG A 42 -18.61 3.52 3.95
C ARG A 42 -17.23 4.12 3.75
N GLY A 43 -17.19 5.43 3.54
CA GLY A 43 -16.01 6.27 3.66
C GLY A 43 -16.13 7.18 4.88
N ASP A 44 -15.02 7.81 5.26
CA ASP A 44 -14.98 8.83 6.30
C ASP A 44 -14.46 10.18 5.79
N VAL A 45 -14.36 11.16 6.69
CA VAL A 45 -13.90 12.51 6.36
C VAL A 45 -12.41 12.57 5.95
N ALA A 46 -11.62 11.62 6.37
CA ALA A 46 -10.20 11.50 6.00
C ALA A 46 -9.99 10.80 4.64
N GLY A 47 -11.07 10.29 4.03
CA GLY A 47 -11.01 9.57 2.75
C GLY A 47 -10.83 8.05 2.91
N ASN A 48 -10.69 7.54 4.13
CA ASN A 48 -10.59 6.10 4.37
C ASN A 48 -11.82 5.36 3.84
N SER A 49 -11.64 4.11 3.48
CA SER A 49 -12.72 3.22 3.06
C SER A 49 -12.82 2.04 4.02
N LEU A 50 -14.03 1.76 4.49
CA LEU A 50 -14.30 0.70 5.45
C LEU A 50 -15.36 -0.24 4.88
N ALA A 51 -15.14 -1.55 5.03
CA ALA A 51 -16.12 -2.59 4.70
C ALA A 51 -16.20 -3.58 5.84
N GLU A 52 -17.40 -3.99 6.25
CA GLU A 52 -17.57 -4.88 7.39
C GLU A 52 -18.45 -6.08 7.11
N VAL A 53 -18.15 -7.15 7.84
CA VAL A 53 -18.95 -8.38 7.88
C VAL A 53 -19.22 -8.73 9.35
N ASN A 54 -20.40 -9.25 9.61
CA ASN A 54 -20.90 -9.60 10.94
C ASN A 54 -20.91 -8.39 11.91
N PRO A 55 -21.67 -7.31 11.62
CA PRO A 55 -21.64 -6.05 12.39
C PRO A 55 -22.05 -6.20 13.86
N LYS A 56 -22.73 -7.28 14.23
CA LYS A 56 -23.13 -7.62 15.61
C LYS A 56 -22.14 -8.55 16.30
N GLY A 57 -21.07 -8.94 15.60
CA GLY A 57 -20.05 -9.85 16.13
C GLY A 57 -19.15 -9.18 17.16
N SER A 58 -18.48 -10.01 17.96
CA SER A 58 -17.53 -9.61 18.99
C SER A 58 -16.38 -10.62 19.10
N PRO A 59 -15.15 -10.16 19.30
CA PRO A 59 -14.67 -8.78 19.30
C PRO A 59 -14.63 -8.14 17.91
N THR A 60 -14.39 -6.82 17.85
CA THR A 60 -14.08 -6.15 16.59
C THR A 60 -12.62 -6.41 16.21
N ILE A 61 -12.42 -6.83 14.95
CA ILE A 61 -11.10 -7.02 14.32
C ILE A 61 -10.99 -6.03 13.17
N MET A 62 -9.87 -5.31 13.10
CA MET A 62 -9.51 -4.42 12.00
C MET A 62 -8.46 -5.11 11.12
N LEU A 63 -8.68 -5.11 9.82
CA LEU A 63 -7.70 -5.51 8.80
C LEU A 63 -7.35 -4.25 8.03
N ASP A 64 -6.11 -3.80 8.08
CA ASP A 64 -5.67 -2.55 7.48
C ASP A 64 -4.64 -2.78 6.38
N GLY A 65 -4.75 -2.04 5.29
CA GLY A 65 -3.74 -1.86 4.27
C GLY A 65 -3.96 -0.49 3.65
N HIS A 66 -2.89 0.26 3.35
CA HIS A 66 -3.08 1.61 2.84
C HIS A 66 -3.39 1.63 1.34
N ILE A 67 -4.15 2.65 0.90
CA ILE A 67 -4.66 2.74 -0.46
C ILE A 67 -3.96 3.82 -1.27
N ASP A 68 -3.26 4.71 -0.60
CA ASP A 68 -2.41 5.71 -1.23
C ASP A 68 -1.17 5.08 -1.88
N GLU A 69 -0.50 5.85 -2.67
CA GLU A 69 0.78 5.52 -3.30
C GLU A 69 1.68 6.75 -3.28
N ILE A 70 2.98 6.56 -3.43
CA ILE A 70 3.90 7.67 -3.65
C ILE A 70 3.62 8.37 -4.99
N GLY A 71 3.84 9.68 -5.06
CA GLY A 71 3.55 10.47 -6.24
C GLY A 71 4.41 11.72 -6.35
N LEU A 72 4.00 12.61 -7.22
CA LEU A 72 4.60 13.93 -7.40
C LEU A 72 3.53 15.02 -7.32
N ILE A 73 3.91 16.23 -6.93
CA ILE A 73 3.02 17.38 -6.87
C ILE A 73 3.65 18.57 -7.63
N VAL A 74 2.85 19.26 -8.43
CA VAL A 74 3.30 20.47 -9.14
C VAL A 74 3.58 21.58 -8.14
N GLN A 75 4.82 22.06 -8.10
CA GLN A 75 5.24 23.16 -7.21
C GLN A 75 5.38 24.51 -7.92
N TYR A 76 5.73 24.50 -9.21
CA TYR A 76 5.96 25.70 -9.99
C TYR A 76 5.82 25.40 -11.49
N ILE A 77 5.33 26.35 -12.26
CA ILE A 77 5.32 26.31 -13.73
C ILE A 77 6.16 27.49 -14.24
N ASP A 78 7.20 27.20 -15.03
CA ASP A 78 8.08 28.22 -15.54
C ASP A 78 7.54 28.92 -16.80
N ASP A 79 8.21 29.95 -17.24
CA ASP A 79 7.77 30.79 -18.38
C ASP A 79 7.79 30.03 -19.72
N GLU A 80 8.59 28.98 -19.83
CA GLU A 80 8.68 28.06 -20.95
C GLU A 80 7.60 26.96 -20.94
N GLY A 81 6.82 26.82 -19.84
CA GLY A 81 5.72 25.89 -19.72
C GLY A 81 6.10 24.53 -19.10
N PHE A 82 7.31 24.38 -18.57
CA PHE A 82 7.69 23.18 -17.81
C PHE A 82 7.14 23.23 -16.39
N ALA A 83 6.62 22.09 -15.90
CA ALA A 83 6.20 21.96 -14.51
C ALA A 83 7.32 21.40 -13.64
N HIS A 84 7.71 22.14 -12.60
CA HIS A 84 8.62 21.70 -11.57
C HIS A 84 7.84 21.01 -10.46
N VAL A 85 8.29 19.81 -10.03
CA VAL A 85 7.55 18.94 -9.14
C VAL A 85 8.32 18.63 -7.85
N GLY A 86 7.59 18.45 -6.78
CA GLY A 86 8.08 17.89 -5.51
C GLY A 86 7.57 16.47 -5.29
N PRO A 87 8.19 15.72 -4.36
CA PRO A 87 7.73 14.38 -4.04
C PRO A 87 6.49 14.40 -3.13
N ILE A 88 5.61 13.42 -3.33
CA ILE A 88 4.65 12.95 -2.35
C ILE A 88 5.17 11.57 -1.91
N GLY A 89 5.53 11.41 -0.63
CA GLY A 89 6.19 10.21 -0.13
C GLY A 89 7.67 10.10 -0.52
N GLY A 90 8.24 8.91 -0.36
CA GLY A 90 9.67 8.65 -0.49
C GLY A 90 10.10 8.20 -1.88
N TRP A 91 10.74 9.04 -2.68
CA TRP A 91 11.26 8.74 -4.00
C TRP A 91 12.79 8.69 -4.08
N ASP A 92 13.32 7.73 -4.82
CA ASP A 92 14.63 7.86 -5.44
C ASP A 92 14.50 8.64 -6.78
N PRO A 93 14.99 9.89 -6.88
CA PRO A 93 14.86 10.67 -8.10
C PRO A 93 15.50 10.03 -9.33
N GLN A 94 16.38 9.08 -9.16
CA GLN A 94 17.08 8.42 -10.27
C GLN A 94 16.14 7.53 -11.09
N VAL A 95 15.11 6.91 -10.46
CA VAL A 95 14.15 6.04 -11.15
C VAL A 95 13.07 6.84 -11.89
N LEU A 96 12.97 8.15 -11.65
CA LEU A 96 11.98 9.03 -12.27
C LEU A 96 12.39 9.52 -13.67
N VAL A 97 13.68 9.61 -13.92
CA VAL A 97 14.21 10.20 -15.17
C VAL A 97 13.75 9.42 -16.40
N GLY A 98 13.11 10.10 -17.34
CA GLY A 98 12.62 9.53 -18.58
C GLY A 98 11.28 8.81 -18.46
N GLN A 99 10.69 8.77 -17.27
CA GLN A 99 9.35 8.17 -17.07
C GLN A 99 8.27 9.09 -17.64
N ARG A 100 7.17 8.47 -18.09
CA ARG A 100 5.93 9.20 -18.33
C ARG A 100 5.20 9.39 -17.01
N ILE A 101 4.54 10.52 -16.88
CA ILE A 101 3.74 10.88 -15.72
C ILE A 101 2.31 11.20 -16.15
N ARG A 102 1.35 10.89 -15.31
CA ARG A 102 -0.05 11.24 -15.39
C ARG A 102 -0.35 12.21 -14.25
N LEU A 103 -0.47 13.48 -14.59
CA LEU A 103 -0.88 14.55 -13.66
C LEU A 103 -2.41 14.65 -13.65
N LEU A 104 -2.99 14.83 -12.47
CA LEU A 104 -4.42 14.94 -12.28
C LEU A 104 -4.83 16.41 -12.32
N GLY A 105 -4.95 16.94 -13.53
CA GLY A 105 -5.33 18.35 -13.78
C GLY A 105 -6.84 18.58 -13.59
N ARG A 106 -7.22 19.86 -13.65
CA ARG A 106 -8.60 20.32 -13.40
C ARG A 106 -9.64 19.68 -14.31
N ASP A 107 -9.36 19.58 -15.59
CA ASP A 107 -10.29 19.13 -16.62
C ASP A 107 -10.01 17.69 -17.09
N GLY A 108 -9.16 16.98 -16.36
CA GLY A 108 -8.79 15.59 -16.64
C GLY A 108 -7.29 15.36 -16.56
N ASP A 109 -6.88 14.17 -16.99
CA ASP A 109 -5.49 13.76 -16.92
C ASP A 109 -4.62 14.51 -17.94
N VAL A 110 -3.47 14.99 -17.48
CA VAL A 110 -2.42 15.59 -18.31
C VAL A 110 -1.20 14.69 -18.30
N PHE A 111 -0.83 14.22 -19.47
CA PHE A 111 0.35 13.37 -19.61
C PHE A 111 1.59 14.19 -19.92
N GLY A 112 2.73 13.81 -19.33
CA GLY A 112 4.00 14.45 -19.54
C GLY A 112 5.17 13.46 -19.44
N VAL A 113 6.35 13.98 -19.64
CA VAL A 113 7.62 13.25 -19.53
C VAL A 113 8.50 13.93 -18.49
N ILE A 114 9.05 13.15 -17.57
CA ILE A 114 10.00 13.64 -16.57
C ILE A 114 11.38 13.76 -17.21
N GLY A 115 11.82 14.98 -17.37
CA GLY A 115 13.10 15.35 -17.96
C GLY A 115 14.15 15.75 -16.96
N LYS A 116 15.41 15.66 -17.38
CA LYS A 116 16.57 16.29 -16.73
C LYS A 116 17.59 16.71 -17.78
N LYS A 117 18.60 17.48 -17.38
CA LYS A 117 19.71 17.84 -18.26
C LYS A 117 20.38 16.59 -18.86
N PRO A 118 20.48 16.47 -20.20
CA PRO A 118 21.08 15.30 -20.85
C PRO A 118 22.55 15.12 -20.47
N ILE A 119 22.95 13.86 -20.27
CA ILE A 119 24.32 13.50 -19.84
C ILE A 119 25.43 14.09 -20.75
N HIS A 120 25.15 14.23 -22.07
CA HIS A 120 26.09 14.80 -23.04
C HIS A 120 26.36 16.26 -22.81
N LEU A 121 25.48 16.97 -22.12
CA LEU A 121 25.60 18.40 -21.82
C LEU A 121 26.07 18.68 -20.38
N MET A 122 26.29 17.60 -19.59
CA MET A 122 26.77 17.70 -18.21
C MET A 122 28.30 17.77 -18.15
N LYS A 123 28.83 18.48 -17.14
CA LYS A 123 30.26 18.43 -16.81
C LYS A 123 30.63 17.06 -16.27
N ASN A 124 31.90 16.64 -16.43
CA ASN A 124 32.32 15.30 -16.01
C ASN A 124 32.00 15.00 -14.53
N ASP A 125 32.28 15.93 -13.63
CA ASP A 125 32.04 15.77 -12.19
C ASP A 125 30.55 15.66 -11.81
N ASP A 126 29.64 16.13 -12.68
CA ASP A 126 28.19 16.06 -12.44
C ASP A 126 27.55 14.77 -12.96
N ARG A 127 28.25 14.06 -13.85
CA ARG A 127 27.75 12.79 -14.43
C ARG A 127 27.70 11.65 -13.42
N GLU A 128 28.58 11.68 -12.43
CA GLU A 128 28.66 10.65 -11.38
C GLU A 128 27.76 10.92 -10.18
N LYS A 129 27.12 12.10 -10.13
CA LYS A 129 26.22 12.46 -9.05
C LYS A 129 24.82 11.89 -9.27
N ALA A 130 24.23 11.38 -8.19
CA ALA A 130 22.82 11.03 -8.18
C ALA A 130 21.96 12.26 -8.48
N SER A 131 20.93 12.09 -9.31
CA SER A 131 19.96 13.16 -9.59
C SER A 131 19.20 13.54 -8.33
N LYS A 132 18.96 14.83 -8.14
CA LYS A 132 18.08 15.35 -7.08
C LYS A 132 16.72 15.67 -7.68
N MET A 133 15.69 15.76 -6.84
CA MET A 133 14.35 16.17 -7.28
C MET A 133 14.37 17.55 -7.96
N SER A 134 15.18 18.48 -7.45
CA SER A 134 15.36 19.82 -8.04
C SER A 134 16.01 19.86 -9.43
N ASP A 135 16.58 18.74 -9.91
CA ASP A 135 17.17 18.63 -11.23
C ASP A 135 16.15 18.19 -12.29
N LEU A 136 14.91 17.87 -11.86
CA LEU A 136 13.85 17.31 -12.67
C LEU A 136 12.78 18.34 -13.01
N TRP A 137 12.16 18.18 -14.16
CA TRP A 137 10.96 18.89 -14.60
C TRP A 137 10.02 17.94 -15.34
N VAL A 138 8.78 18.33 -15.49
CA VAL A 138 7.80 17.63 -16.32
C VAL A 138 7.51 18.47 -17.56
N ASP A 139 7.71 17.87 -18.71
CA ASP A 139 7.34 18.41 -20.01
C ASP A 139 5.97 17.86 -20.42
N ILE A 140 4.97 18.73 -20.52
CA ILE A 140 3.62 18.40 -20.99
C ILE A 140 3.35 18.85 -22.43
N GLY A 141 4.40 19.32 -23.14
CA GLY A 141 4.31 19.82 -24.51
C GLY A 141 3.67 21.20 -24.64
N ALA A 142 3.57 21.99 -23.56
CA ALA A 142 3.08 23.37 -23.62
C ALA A 142 4.13 24.28 -24.24
N ALA A 143 3.68 25.25 -25.02
CA ALA A 143 4.58 26.22 -25.69
C ALA A 143 5.04 27.35 -24.75
N ASN A 144 4.35 27.57 -23.65
CA ASN A 144 4.63 28.61 -22.67
C ASN A 144 3.81 28.38 -21.40
N LYS A 145 4.07 29.17 -20.37
CA LYS A 145 3.39 29.11 -19.07
C LYS A 145 1.87 29.21 -19.18
N ALA A 146 1.35 30.12 -19.98
CA ALA A 146 -0.10 30.33 -20.09
C ALA A 146 -0.81 29.09 -20.63
N GLU A 147 -0.25 28.40 -21.62
CA GLU A 147 -0.77 27.16 -22.16
C GLU A 147 -0.68 26.00 -21.12
N ALA A 148 0.39 25.95 -20.33
CA ALA A 148 0.53 24.98 -19.26
C ALA A 148 -0.51 25.21 -18.15
N GLU A 149 -0.75 26.45 -17.75
CA GLU A 149 -1.71 26.84 -16.71
C GLU A 149 -3.18 26.66 -17.13
N GLU A 150 -3.48 26.53 -18.43
CA GLU A 150 -4.79 26.08 -18.90
C GLU A 150 -5.11 24.64 -18.49
N ARG A 151 -4.08 23.79 -18.31
CA ARG A 151 -4.21 22.35 -18.04
C ARG A 151 -3.86 21.97 -16.62
N LEU A 152 -2.87 22.65 -16.03
CA LEU A 152 -2.31 22.35 -14.71
C LEU A 152 -2.30 23.58 -13.82
N GLN A 153 -2.32 23.34 -12.54
CA GLN A 153 -2.09 24.37 -11.52
C GLN A 153 -1.09 23.87 -10.47
N VAL A 154 -0.49 24.79 -9.74
CA VAL A 154 0.32 24.46 -8.56
C VAL A 154 -0.55 23.71 -7.56
N GLY A 155 -0.05 22.57 -7.07
CA GLY A 155 -0.78 21.68 -6.18
C GLY A 155 -1.42 20.47 -6.89
N ASP A 156 -1.45 20.40 -8.22
CA ASP A 156 -1.94 19.22 -8.92
C ASP A 156 -1.01 18.03 -8.69
N PRO A 157 -1.55 16.87 -8.25
CA PRO A 157 -0.75 15.67 -8.02
C PRO A 157 -0.58 14.86 -9.29
N GLY A 158 0.36 13.93 -9.26
CA GLY A 158 0.57 13.00 -10.36
C GLY A 158 1.22 11.69 -9.93
N VAL A 159 1.05 10.69 -10.77
CA VAL A 159 1.65 9.37 -10.60
C VAL A 159 2.38 8.95 -11.87
N ILE A 160 3.35 8.08 -11.76
CA ILE A 160 4.03 7.52 -12.94
C ILE A 160 3.00 6.77 -13.81
N ASP A 161 3.02 6.99 -15.12
CA ASP A 161 2.15 6.30 -16.08
C ASP A 161 2.69 4.90 -16.36
N SER A 162 2.54 4.01 -15.38
CA SER A 162 2.85 2.59 -15.44
C SER A 162 1.60 1.79 -15.08
N ARG A 163 1.30 0.74 -15.84
CA ARG A 163 0.12 -0.11 -15.66
C ARG A 163 0.49 -1.49 -15.14
N ALA A 164 -0.46 -2.13 -14.50
CA ALA A 164 -0.32 -3.49 -14.01
C ALA A 164 -0.12 -4.49 -15.17
N MET A 165 0.94 -5.31 -15.05
CA MET A 165 1.34 -6.29 -16.06
C MET A 165 1.59 -7.65 -15.43
N ASP A 166 1.08 -8.70 -16.08
CA ASP A 166 1.39 -10.08 -15.70
C ASP A 166 2.79 -10.46 -16.17
N PHE A 167 3.54 -11.09 -15.27
CA PHE A 167 4.86 -11.64 -15.54
C PHE A 167 4.85 -13.17 -15.35
N PRO A 168 5.82 -13.91 -15.94
CA PRO A 168 5.96 -15.35 -15.70
C PRO A 168 6.00 -15.71 -14.21
N ASN A 169 5.65 -16.96 -13.89
CA ASN A 169 5.65 -17.51 -12.54
C ASN A 169 4.64 -16.80 -11.58
N LYS A 170 3.48 -16.41 -12.09
CA LYS A 170 2.40 -15.76 -11.34
C LYS A 170 2.87 -14.49 -10.64
N ARG A 171 3.71 -13.70 -11.28
CA ARG A 171 4.14 -12.42 -10.78
C ARG A 171 3.30 -11.30 -11.38
N LEU A 172 3.08 -10.28 -10.61
CA LEU A 172 2.42 -9.05 -11.03
C LEU A 172 3.40 -7.90 -10.85
N VAL A 173 3.51 -7.06 -11.88
CA VAL A 173 4.32 -5.85 -11.85
C VAL A 173 3.42 -4.65 -12.00
N SER A 174 3.58 -3.65 -11.15
CA SER A 174 2.84 -2.38 -11.22
C SER A 174 3.55 -1.32 -10.40
N ARG A 175 3.22 -0.05 -10.60
CA ARG A 175 3.33 0.95 -9.55
C ARG A 175 2.29 0.66 -8.46
N SER A 176 2.38 1.30 -7.33
CA SER A 176 1.36 1.24 -6.27
C SER A 176 1.07 -0.16 -5.69
N ILE A 177 1.95 -1.13 -5.88
CA ILE A 177 1.89 -2.39 -5.13
C ILE A 177 2.00 -2.07 -3.65
N ASP A 178 2.91 -1.21 -3.30
CA ASP A 178 2.96 -0.52 -2.02
C ASP A 178 1.89 0.58 -1.94
N ASP A 179 0.83 0.44 -1.11
CA ASP A 179 0.40 -0.82 -0.45
C ASP A 179 -1.03 -1.20 -0.87
N ARG A 180 -1.39 -0.88 -2.11
CA ARG A 180 -2.70 -1.35 -2.64
C ARG A 180 -2.83 -2.85 -2.64
N ILE A 181 -1.71 -3.58 -2.59
CA ILE A 181 -1.74 -5.02 -2.43
C ILE A 181 -2.22 -5.41 -1.04
N GLY A 182 -1.87 -4.65 0.00
CA GLY A 182 -2.38 -4.83 1.36
C GLY A 182 -3.86 -4.46 1.47
N ALA A 183 -4.26 -3.30 0.92
CA ALA A 183 -5.67 -2.90 0.86
C ALA A 183 -6.53 -3.93 0.10
N PHE A 184 -6.03 -4.49 -1.00
CA PHE A 184 -6.65 -5.61 -1.72
C PHE A 184 -6.72 -6.87 -0.86
N THR A 185 -5.63 -7.22 -0.19
CA THR A 185 -5.53 -8.44 0.63
C THR A 185 -6.45 -8.38 1.84
N ALA A 186 -6.58 -7.22 2.48
CA ALA A 186 -7.54 -6.98 3.56
C ALA A 186 -8.98 -7.24 3.10
N LEU A 187 -9.35 -6.71 1.92
CA LEU A 187 -10.68 -6.91 1.35
C LEU A 187 -10.92 -8.36 0.92
N GLU A 188 -9.93 -9.02 0.35
CA GLU A 188 -10.02 -10.43 -0.05
C GLU A 188 -10.09 -11.37 1.16
N ALA A 189 -9.39 -11.05 2.25
CA ALA A 189 -9.52 -11.77 3.51
C ALA A 189 -10.94 -11.61 4.10
N LEU A 190 -11.50 -10.40 4.06
CA LEU A 190 -12.87 -10.13 4.47
C LEU A 190 -13.88 -10.90 3.60
N ARG A 191 -13.68 -10.96 2.27
CA ARG A 191 -14.50 -11.75 1.34
C ARG A 191 -14.49 -13.24 1.68
N ARG A 192 -13.31 -13.77 2.01
CA ARG A 192 -13.14 -15.17 2.44
C ARG A 192 -13.79 -15.42 3.80
N TYR A 193 -13.71 -14.46 4.71
CA TYR A 193 -14.40 -14.51 6.00
C TYR A 193 -15.92 -14.49 5.81
N ALA A 194 -16.46 -13.67 4.93
CA ALA A 194 -17.90 -13.54 4.65
C ALA A 194 -18.56 -14.87 4.20
N LYS A 195 -17.82 -15.75 3.52
CA LYS A 195 -18.33 -17.06 3.09
C LYS A 195 -18.65 -18.01 4.25
N ASN A 196 -17.94 -17.88 5.36
CA ASN A 196 -18.14 -18.66 6.58
C ASN A 196 -17.67 -17.81 7.78
N PRO A 197 -18.51 -16.87 8.25
CA PRO A 197 -18.14 -15.97 9.34
C PRO A 197 -17.97 -16.68 10.66
N GLY A 198 -16.95 -16.28 11.43
CA GLY A 198 -16.81 -16.64 12.85
C GLY A 198 -17.67 -15.75 13.75
N LYS A 199 -17.24 -15.57 15.01
CA LYS A 199 -17.96 -14.75 16.00
C LYS A 199 -17.62 -13.26 15.93
N ALA A 200 -16.45 -12.92 15.44
CA ALA A 200 -15.95 -11.55 15.42
C ALA A 200 -16.70 -10.66 14.41
N ARG A 201 -16.78 -9.37 14.71
CA ARG A 201 -17.01 -8.33 13.72
C ARG A 201 -15.69 -8.05 13.02
N VAL A 202 -15.62 -8.24 11.71
CA VAL A 202 -14.39 -7.98 10.94
C VAL A 202 -14.61 -6.78 10.03
N VAL A 203 -13.70 -5.83 10.10
CA VAL A 203 -13.70 -4.60 9.30
C VAL A 203 -12.41 -4.53 8.50
N ALA A 204 -12.51 -4.60 7.17
CA ALA A 204 -11.41 -4.26 6.29
C ALA A 204 -11.36 -2.74 6.10
N VAL A 205 -10.18 -2.19 6.17
CA VAL A 205 -9.88 -0.76 6.02
C VAL A 205 -8.89 -0.59 4.89
N ALA A 206 -9.20 0.31 3.98
CA ALA A 206 -8.25 0.88 3.04
C ALA A 206 -7.96 2.30 3.53
N SER A 207 -6.87 2.44 4.27
CA SER A 207 -6.49 3.69 4.94
C SER A 207 -5.74 4.62 3.99
N THR A 208 -5.77 5.91 4.32
CA THR A 208 -5.20 6.99 3.50
C THR A 208 -3.96 7.57 4.15
N GLN A 209 -3.07 8.18 3.33
CA GLN A 209 -1.95 9.02 3.78
C GLN A 209 -0.89 8.30 4.63
N GLU A 210 -0.65 7.02 4.41
CA GLU A 210 0.44 6.29 5.07
C GLU A 210 1.79 6.86 4.67
N GLU A 211 2.02 7.05 3.38
CA GLU A 211 3.28 7.45 2.77
C GLU A 211 3.80 8.85 3.16
N ILE A 212 2.93 9.69 3.76
CA ILE A 212 3.27 11.06 4.18
C ILE A 212 3.01 11.31 5.66
N ALA A 213 2.40 10.37 6.36
CA ALA A 213 1.91 10.60 7.72
C ALA A 213 2.85 9.99 8.77
N TRP A 214 3.73 10.79 9.32
CA TRP A 214 4.60 10.44 10.46
C TRP A 214 3.84 9.89 11.68
N HIS A 215 2.52 10.02 11.72
CA HIS A 215 1.64 9.67 12.85
C HIS A 215 0.51 8.72 12.46
N GLY A 216 0.67 7.94 11.38
CA GLY A 216 -0.25 6.86 11.01
C GLY A 216 -1.51 7.28 10.25
N GLY A 217 -1.58 8.50 9.75
CA GLY A 217 -2.59 8.94 8.78
C GLY A 217 -4.01 8.47 9.08
N GLY A 218 -4.65 7.96 8.05
CA GLY A 218 -6.02 7.43 8.11
C GLY A 218 -6.18 6.20 8.99
N ALA A 219 -5.14 5.37 9.10
CA ALA A 219 -5.19 4.14 9.91
C ALA A 219 -5.41 4.42 11.40
N LEU A 220 -4.74 5.45 11.95
CA LEU A 220 -4.96 5.88 13.34
C LEU A 220 -6.40 6.37 13.56
N ILE A 221 -6.95 7.13 12.60
CA ILE A 221 -8.34 7.61 12.65
C ILE A 221 -9.30 6.41 12.70
N CYS A 222 -9.11 5.44 11.80
CA CYS A 222 -9.92 4.24 11.75
C CYS A 222 -9.82 3.41 13.05
N ALA A 223 -8.60 3.19 13.57
CA ALA A 223 -8.39 2.47 14.82
C ALA A 223 -9.07 3.18 16.01
N ALA A 224 -8.96 4.51 16.08
CA ALA A 224 -9.61 5.30 17.12
C ALA A 224 -11.15 5.22 17.06
N CYS A 225 -11.73 5.26 15.83
CA CYS A 225 -13.18 5.17 15.64
C CYS A 225 -13.75 3.77 15.85
N LEU A 226 -13.09 2.74 15.33
CA LEU A 226 -13.53 1.34 15.41
C LEU A 226 -13.32 0.74 16.80
N ASN A 227 -12.31 1.22 17.54
CA ASN A 227 -11.87 0.67 18.82
C ASN A 227 -11.72 -0.85 18.79
N PRO A 228 -10.93 -1.41 17.85
CA PRO A 228 -10.81 -2.84 17.68
C PRO A 228 -10.02 -3.44 18.85
N LYS A 229 -10.33 -4.68 19.21
CA LYS A 229 -9.52 -5.45 20.19
C LYS A 229 -8.27 -6.04 19.54
N MET A 230 -8.33 -6.27 18.23
CA MET A 230 -7.23 -6.82 17.44
C MET A 230 -7.16 -6.09 16.10
N ALA A 231 -5.95 -5.83 15.63
CA ALA A 231 -5.69 -5.37 14.28
C ALA A 231 -4.62 -6.22 13.61
N ILE A 232 -4.80 -6.49 12.33
CA ILE A 232 -3.77 -7.05 11.45
C ILE A 232 -3.52 -6.02 10.37
N VAL A 233 -2.32 -5.47 10.36
CA VAL A 233 -1.83 -4.59 9.29
C VAL A 233 -1.22 -5.48 8.22
N ILE A 234 -1.59 -5.23 6.98
CA ILE A 234 -1.05 -5.88 5.80
C ILE A 234 -0.27 -4.80 5.05
N ASP A 235 0.98 -5.06 4.76
CA ASP A 235 1.86 -4.14 4.07
C ASP A 235 2.86 -4.93 3.22
N VAL A 236 3.73 -4.29 2.50
CA VAL A 236 4.82 -4.94 1.77
C VAL A 236 6.09 -5.01 2.62
N THR A 237 7.04 -5.82 2.21
CA THR A 237 8.41 -5.82 2.74
C THR A 237 9.41 -6.17 1.63
N HIS A 238 10.64 -5.76 1.77
CA HIS A 238 11.67 -6.04 0.76
C HIS A 238 11.87 -7.54 0.54
N ALA A 239 11.68 -8.00 -0.70
CA ALA A 239 12.03 -9.36 -1.08
C ALA A 239 13.54 -9.51 -1.14
N SER A 240 14.08 -10.59 -0.54
CA SER A 240 15.52 -10.84 -0.40
C SER A 240 16.15 -11.58 -1.59
N ASP A 241 15.37 -11.86 -2.64
CA ASP A 241 15.80 -12.68 -3.78
C ASP A 241 16.11 -11.87 -5.05
N SER A 242 16.48 -10.60 -4.89
CA SER A 242 17.04 -9.77 -5.95
C SER A 242 18.55 -9.51 -5.72
N PRO A 243 19.32 -9.22 -6.78
CA PRO A 243 20.74 -8.89 -6.64
C PRO A 243 20.97 -7.70 -5.69
N GLY A 244 21.99 -7.78 -4.85
CA GLY A 244 22.35 -6.71 -3.92
C GLY A 244 21.59 -6.72 -2.57
N MET A 245 20.70 -7.69 -2.34
CA MET A 245 19.98 -7.81 -1.08
C MET A 245 20.72 -8.68 -0.08
N GLU A 246 20.95 -8.14 1.13
CA GLU A 246 21.69 -8.82 2.21
C GLU A 246 20.72 -9.47 3.20
N LYS A 247 20.59 -10.80 3.12
CA LYS A 247 19.66 -11.58 3.97
C LYS A 247 19.91 -11.44 5.47
N LYS A 248 21.15 -11.17 5.89
CA LYS A 248 21.45 -10.93 7.30
C LYS A 248 20.83 -9.64 7.85
N GLU A 249 20.47 -8.72 6.97
CA GLU A 249 19.84 -7.42 7.33
C GLU A 249 18.32 -7.47 7.14
N LEU A 250 17.86 -8.09 6.06
CA LEU A 250 16.46 -8.08 5.65
C LEU A 250 15.67 -9.34 6.05
N GLY A 251 16.36 -10.43 6.41
CA GLY A 251 15.72 -11.75 6.49
C GLY A 251 15.74 -12.49 5.14
N ASP A 252 15.19 -13.72 5.10
CA ASP A 252 15.09 -14.51 3.86
C ASP A 252 13.61 -14.59 3.40
N HIS A 253 13.17 -13.56 2.72
CA HIS A 253 11.78 -13.34 2.25
C HIS A 253 11.77 -13.30 0.72
N LYS A 254 11.63 -14.46 0.07
CA LYS A 254 11.62 -14.56 -1.40
C LYS A 254 10.20 -14.40 -1.95
N LEU A 255 10.08 -13.91 -3.18
CA LEU A 255 8.81 -13.99 -3.89
C LEU A 255 8.34 -15.44 -4.03
N GLY A 256 7.14 -15.75 -3.54
CA GLY A 256 6.58 -17.10 -3.51
C GLY A 256 6.81 -17.85 -2.20
N SER A 257 7.48 -17.26 -1.21
CA SER A 257 7.72 -17.89 0.09
C SER A 257 6.54 -17.82 1.06
N GLY A 258 5.46 -17.16 0.69
CA GLY A 258 4.29 -16.91 1.53
C GLY A 258 4.38 -15.60 2.31
N PRO A 259 3.38 -15.34 3.19
CA PRO A 259 3.38 -14.15 4.04
C PRO A 259 4.59 -14.10 4.95
N VAL A 260 5.01 -12.88 5.27
CA VAL A 260 6.05 -12.60 6.25
C VAL A 260 5.38 -12.18 7.55
N LEU A 261 5.53 -12.99 8.60
CA LEU A 261 4.98 -12.69 9.92
C LEU A 261 5.99 -11.89 10.72
N THR A 262 5.67 -10.68 11.10
CA THR A 262 6.58 -9.88 11.91
C THR A 262 6.47 -10.27 13.39
N ARG A 263 7.62 -10.55 14.01
CA ARG A 263 7.79 -10.68 15.44
C ARG A 263 8.64 -9.54 15.95
N GLY A 264 8.12 -8.72 16.85
CA GLY A 264 8.83 -7.50 17.21
C GLY A 264 8.31 -6.80 18.46
N ALA A 265 8.96 -5.69 18.78
CA ALA A 265 8.71 -4.94 20.00
C ALA A 265 7.28 -4.37 20.09
N LEU A 266 6.71 -3.98 18.95
CA LEU A 266 5.36 -3.41 18.86
C LEU A 266 4.27 -4.47 18.57
N ILE A 267 4.68 -5.70 18.25
CA ILE A 267 3.77 -6.75 17.82
C ILE A 267 3.22 -7.50 19.02
N ASN A 268 1.90 -7.64 19.09
CA ASN A 268 1.25 -8.40 20.15
C ASN A 268 1.60 -9.89 20.02
N PRO A 269 2.18 -10.52 21.08
CA PRO A 269 2.65 -11.90 21.01
C PRO A 269 1.51 -12.92 20.85
N VAL A 270 0.31 -12.61 21.33
CA VAL A 270 -0.86 -13.47 21.16
C VAL A 270 -1.32 -13.50 19.72
N VAL A 271 -1.40 -12.33 19.07
CA VAL A 271 -1.82 -12.24 17.65
C VAL A 271 -0.78 -12.88 16.73
N PHE A 272 0.53 -12.66 17.00
CA PHE A 272 1.59 -13.39 16.31
C PHE A 272 1.45 -14.91 16.42
N SER A 273 1.15 -15.41 17.63
CA SER A 273 0.97 -16.86 17.87
C SER A 273 -0.25 -17.41 17.15
N LEU A 274 -1.36 -16.66 17.09
CA LEU A 274 -2.54 -17.04 16.31
C LEU A 274 -2.22 -17.17 14.82
N LEU A 275 -1.55 -16.18 14.24
CA LEU A 275 -1.12 -16.19 12.83
C LEU A 275 -0.21 -17.39 12.54
N ARG A 276 0.81 -17.61 13.37
CA ARG A 276 1.74 -18.72 13.21
C ARG A 276 1.03 -20.07 13.30
N THR A 277 0.20 -20.28 14.33
CA THR A 277 -0.54 -21.52 14.54
C THR A 277 -1.51 -21.81 13.38
N ALA A 278 -2.21 -20.78 12.90
CA ALA A 278 -3.11 -20.91 11.75
C ALA A 278 -2.33 -21.27 10.47
N ALA A 279 -1.17 -20.65 10.22
CA ALA A 279 -0.33 -20.97 9.07
C ALA A 279 0.18 -22.42 9.12
N GLU A 280 0.67 -22.87 10.29
CA GLU A 280 1.12 -24.25 10.50
C GLU A 280 -0.02 -25.27 10.28
N LYS A 281 -1.19 -25.03 10.86
CA LYS A 281 -2.39 -25.87 10.72
C LYS A 281 -2.87 -25.99 9.28
N LYS A 282 -2.86 -24.88 8.54
CA LYS A 282 -3.26 -24.82 7.13
C LYS A 282 -2.14 -25.21 6.16
N LYS A 283 -0.94 -25.46 6.66
CA LYS A 283 0.24 -25.74 5.83
C LYS A 283 0.55 -24.60 4.84
N ILE A 284 0.27 -23.37 5.26
CA ILE A 284 0.64 -22.17 4.51
C ILE A 284 2.12 -21.90 4.80
N PRO A 285 3.00 -21.88 3.79
CA PRO A 285 4.38 -21.49 4.00
C PRO A 285 4.45 -20.02 4.41
N PHE A 286 5.34 -19.69 5.32
CA PHE A 286 5.57 -18.33 5.79
C PHE A 286 7.03 -18.15 6.20
N THR A 287 7.45 -16.91 6.30
CA THR A 287 8.74 -16.53 6.88
C THR A 287 8.53 -15.60 8.07
N ILE A 288 9.56 -15.38 8.87
CA ILE A 288 9.47 -14.53 10.06
C ILE A 288 10.45 -13.36 9.89
N ASN A 289 9.93 -12.15 10.05
CA ASN A 289 10.74 -10.92 10.17
C ASN A 289 10.88 -10.54 11.65
N ALA A 290 12.01 -9.94 12.02
CA ALA A 290 12.28 -9.46 13.37
C ALA A 290 12.35 -7.93 13.39
N ALA A 291 11.45 -7.26 14.11
CA ALA A 291 11.41 -5.81 14.27
C ALA A 291 11.73 -5.42 15.73
N GLY A 292 12.91 -4.87 15.96
CA GLY A 292 13.35 -4.43 17.29
C GLY A 292 12.90 -3.02 17.68
N ARG A 293 12.30 -2.29 16.76
CA ARG A 293 11.79 -0.92 16.90
C ARG A 293 10.45 -0.79 16.20
N ASP A 294 10.22 0.38 15.58
CA ASP A 294 9.16 0.67 14.64
C ASP A 294 9.17 -0.29 13.43
N THR A 295 8.05 -0.40 12.79
CA THR A 295 7.87 -1.24 11.59
C THR A 295 7.85 -0.42 10.31
N SER A 296 7.79 0.90 10.42
CA SER A 296 7.57 1.85 9.31
C SER A 296 6.31 1.52 8.50
N THR A 297 5.25 1.14 9.22
CA THR A 297 3.91 0.82 8.66
C THR A 297 2.82 1.38 9.58
N ASN A 298 1.60 1.29 9.17
CA ASN A 298 0.43 1.66 9.98
C ASN A 298 0.34 0.91 11.33
N ALA A 299 1.06 -0.20 11.52
CA ALA A 299 1.08 -0.91 12.79
C ALA A 299 1.64 -0.05 13.92
N ASP A 300 2.56 0.86 13.61
CA ASP A 300 3.20 1.76 14.56
C ASP A 300 2.22 2.77 15.19
N ALA A 301 1.20 3.13 14.45
CA ALA A 301 0.16 4.04 14.92
C ALA A 301 -1.05 3.32 15.52
N ILE A 302 -1.44 2.20 14.93
CA ILE A 302 -2.62 1.46 15.38
C ILE A 302 -2.44 0.88 16.78
N HIS A 303 -1.25 0.35 17.12
CA HIS A 303 -1.03 -0.33 18.42
C HIS A 303 -1.18 0.60 19.62
N ILE A 304 -0.96 1.91 19.46
CA ILE A 304 -1.11 2.93 20.51
C ILE A 304 -2.46 3.65 20.47
N ALA A 305 -3.36 3.28 19.56
CA ALA A 305 -4.66 3.94 19.47
C ALA A 305 -5.49 3.70 20.74
N ARG A 306 -6.03 4.79 21.30
CA ARG A 306 -6.90 4.78 22.52
C ARG A 306 -6.24 4.07 23.72
N GLU A 307 -6.79 2.91 24.10
CA GLU A 307 -6.34 2.08 25.23
C GLU A 307 -5.28 1.04 24.81
N GLY A 308 -4.88 1.08 23.55
CA GLY A 308 -4.02 0.10 22.92
C GLY A 308 -4.81 -0.96 22.14
N VAL A 309 -4.27 -1.37 21.02
CA VAL A 309 -4.83 -2.39 20.12
C VAL A 309 -3.83 -3.53 20.00
N ALA A 310 -4.29 -4.78 20.17
CA ALA A 310 -3.44 -5.95 19.95
C ALA A 310 -3.14 -6.08 18.45
N THR A 311 -1.99 -5.54 18.02
CA THR A 311 -1.64 -5.38 16.61
C THR A 311 -0.61 -6.40 16.16
N ALA A 312 -0.78 -6.90 14.95
CA ALA A 312 0.21 -7.67 14.20
C ALA A 312 0.45 -7.06 12.81
N LEU A 313 1.62 -7.33 12.26
CA LEU A 313 2.00 -7.01 10.89
C LEU A 313 2.25 -8.29 10.10
N VAL A 314 1.60 -8.41 8.96
CA VAL A 314 1.78 -9.47 7.97
C VAL A 314 2.18 -8.83 6.66
N SER A 315 3.42 -9.06 6.22
CA SER A 315 3.92 -8.40 5.03
C SER A 315 3.96 -9.34 3.82
N ILE A 316 3.85 -8.74 2.63
CA ILE A 316 3.96 -9.42 1.34
C ILE A 316 5.32 -9.09 0.73
N PRO A 317 6.17 -10.09 0.38
CA PRO A 317 7.45 -9.81 -0.25
C PRO A 317 7.28 -9.03 -1.55
N ASN A 318 7.94 -7.87 -1.65
CA ASN A 318 7.90 -6.95 -2.78
C ASN A 318 9.31 -6.64 -3.26
N ARG A 319 9.58 -6.75 -4.56
CA ARG A 319 10.81 -6.26 -5.18
C ARG A 319 10.60 -4.86 -5.73
N TYR A 320 11.68 -4.07 -5.69
CA TYR A 320 11.70 -2.74 -6.31
C TYR A 320 10.68 -1.76 -5.69
N MET A 321 10.42 -1.90 -4.39
CA MET A 321 9.56 -1.00 -3.61
C MET A 321 9.91 0.46 -3.88
N HIS A 322 8.90 1.34 -3.92
CA HIS A 322 9.04 2.76 -4.25
C HIS A 322 9.64 3.00 -5.65
N SER A 323 9.30 2.14 -6.60
CA SER A 323 9.66 2.33 -8.00
C SER A 323 8.43 2.27 -8.92
N PRO A 324 8.57 2.71 -10.18
CA PRO A 324 7.47 2.59 -11.16
C PRO A 324 7.04 1.15 -11.48
N ASN A 325 7.82 0.15 -11.07
CA ASN A 325 7.65 -1.25 -11.46
C ASN A 325 7.95 -2.21 -10.29
N GLU A 326 7.20 -2.10 -9.23
CA GLU A 326 7.23 -3.03 -8.10
C GLU A 326 6.74 -4.41 -8.52
N MET A 327 7.18 -5.47 -7.84
CA MET A 327 6.86 -6.84 -8.24
C MET A 327 6.52 -7.71 -7.03
N VAL A 328 5.37 -8.38 -7.09
CA VAL A 328 4.93 -9.38 -6.08
C VAL A 328 4.59 -10.73 -6.70
N SER A 329 4.47 -11.74 -5.86
CA SER A 329 3.91 -13.05 -6.20
C SER A 329 2.42 -13.09 -5.84
N LEU A 330 1.55 -13.38 -6.80
CA LEU A 330 0.11 -13.56 -6.55
C LEU A 330 -0.18 -14.74 -5.62
N GLU A 331 0.73 -15.70 -5.50
CA GLU A 331 0.59 -16.80 -4.53
C GLU A 331 0.77 -16.32 -3.10
N ASP A 332 1.66 -15.36 -2.85
CA ASP A 332 1.87 -14.78 -1.52
C ASP A 332 0.65 -13.97 -1.11
N VAL A 333 0.08 -13.19 -2.03
CA VAL A 333 -1.15 -12.42 -1.82
C VAL A 333 -2.32 -13.35 -1.44
N GLU A 334 -2.52 -14.41 -2.20
CA GLU A 334 -3.59 -15.40 -1.94
C GLU A 334 -3.43 -16.07 -0.58
N ARG A 335 -2.21 -16.52 -0.25
CA ARG A 335 -1.88 -17.19 1.01
C ARG A 335 -2.05 -16.25 2.21
N THR A 336 -1.69 -14.99 2.04
CA THR A 336 -1.86 -13.96 3.07
C THR A 336 -3.36 -13.74 3.36
N ALA A 337 -4.18 -13.57 2.32
CA ALA A 337 -5.63 -13.42 2.50
C ALA A 337 -6.28 -14.65 3.14
N GLU A 338 -5.83 -15.85 2.76
CA GLU A 338 -6.33 -17.12 3.36
C GLU A 338 -5.98 -17.21 4.85
N LEU A 339 -4.72 -16.94 5.20
CA LEU A 339 -4.24 -16.96 6.57
C LEU A 339 -5.02 -16.00 7.48
N ILE A 340 -5.17 -14.76 7.02
CA ILE A 340 -5.87 -13.71 7.80
C ILE A 340 -7.34 -14.08 8.00
N ALA A 341 -8.02 -14.57 6.96
CA ALA A 341 -9.41 -15.01 7.09
C ALA A 341 -9.58 -16.15 8.07
N GLU A 342 -8.63 -17.08 8.15
CA GLU A 342 -8.65 -18.19 9.13
C GLU A 342 -8.48 -17.69 10.56
N VAL A 343 -7.51 -16.79 10.79
CA VAL A 343 -7.32 -16.17 12.12
C VAL A 343 -8.59 -15.44 12.56
N CYS A 344 -9.23 -14.69 11.68
CA CYS A 344 -10.49 -14.00 12.00
C CYS A 344 -11.62 -14.96 12.41
N ARG A 345 -11.65 -16.19 11.88
CA ARG A 345 -12.65 -17.21 12.29
C ARG A 345 -12.40 -17.80 13.67
N GLU A 346 -11.13 -17.91 14.06
CA GLU A 346 -10.74 -18.52 15.34
C GLU A 346 -10.89 -17.54 16.52
N VAL A 347 -10.88 -16.24 16.27
CA VAL A 347 -11.00 -15.19 17.30
C VAL A 347 -12.45 -15.05 17.77
N GLY A 348 -12.64 -14.99 19.09
CA GLY A 348 -13.94 -14.80 19.73
C GLY A 348 -13.82 -14.02 21.04
N GLU A 349 -14.94 -13.77 21.71
CA GLU A 349 -15.04 -12.94 22.93
C GLU A 349 -14.09 -13.35 24.08
N ARG A 350 -13.76 -14.65 24.16
CA ARG A 350 -12.87 -15.18 25.20
C ARG A 350 -11.39 -15.14 24.84
N THR A 351 -11.04 -14.60 23.69
CA THR A 351 -9.63 -14.44 23.30
C THR A 351 -9.00 -13.35 24.16
N ASP A 352 -8.04 -13.74 24.99
CA ASP A 352 -7.27 -12.81 25.82
C ASP A 352 -6.02 -12.35 25.06
N PHE A 353 -6.00 -11.07 24.70
CA PHE A 353 -4.89 -10.44 23.99
C PHE A 353 -3.85 -9.80 24.92
N THR A 354 -3.97 -9.99 26.24
CA THR A 354 -3.02 -9.43 27.20
C THR A 354 -1.61 -9.95 26.89
N ALA A 355 -0.69 -9.04 26.62
CA ALA A 355 0.72 -9.39 26.42
C ALA A 355 1.32 -9.90 27.74
N ARG A 356 1.85 -11.11 27.73
CA ARG A 356 2.46 -11.78 28.88
C ARG A 356 3.85 -12.26 28.54
#